data_c846f0192aad6b432598a889814932ae
#
_entry.id   c846f0192aad6b432598a889814932ae
#
_cell.length_a   1.000
_cell.length_b   1.000
_cell.length_c   1.000
_cell.angle_alpha   90.00
_cell.angle_beta   90.00
_cell.angle_gamma   90.00
#
_symmetry.space_group_name_H-M   'P 1'
#
loop_
_entity.id
_entity.type
_entity.pdbx_description
1 polymer ?
#
loop_
_entity_poly.entity_id
_entity_poly.type
_entity_poly.pdbx_seq_one_letter_code
_entity_poly.pdbx_strand_id
1 'polypeptide(L)'
;MRYVLLDRITELVPPDRATAVKCVSLSDDVFADHFPGLPIFPGALVLEALAELGGVLLEATMRERGRGDLYAVLSIVERMKLRRMARPGDRIDLEARGLAAQEDGGRVRVLAHIEKQLVTETEITFSLVPITNPAVVAQRKQLLDVWLHGGLGGPAAPLIAGATKAPSADE
;
A
#
# COMPACT_ATOMS: atom_id res chain seq x y z
N MET A 1 12.17 -4.28 -14.79
CA MET A 1 11.61 -4.08 -13.43
C MET A 1 10.14 -4.50 -13.41
N ARG A 2 9.68 -5.18 -12.38
CA ARG A 2 8.25 -5.49 -12.19
C ARG A 2 7.63 -4.38 -11.34
N TYR A 3 6.44 -3.89 -11.72
CA TYR A 3 5.66 -2.95 -10.92
C TYR A 3 4.93 -3.69 -9.79
N VAL A 4 5.67 -4.15 -8.81
CA VAL A 4 5.21 -4.78 -7.57
C VAL A 4 6.15 -4.28 -6.50
N LEU A 5 5.74 -3.28 -5.76
CA LEU A 5 6.61 -2.54 -4.84
C LEU A 5 6.28 -2.80 -3.36
N LEU A 6 5.14 -3.40 -3.06
CA LEU A 6 4.86 -3.90 -1.72
C LEU A 6 5.50 -5.28 -1.54
N ASP A 7 6.22 -5.46 -0.43
CA ASP A 7 6.74 -6.78 -0.05
C ASP A 7 5.76 -7.53 0.86
N ARG A 8 5.04 -6.78 1.71
CA ARG A 8 4.02 -7.34 2.60
C ARG A 8 3.05 -6.26 3.07
N ILE A 9 1.77 -6.60 3.13
CA ILE A 9 0.77 -5.83 3.87
C ILE A 9 0.77 -6.35 5.31
N THR A 10 0.98 -5.48 6.27
CA THR A 10 1.08 -5.82 7.70
C THR A 10 -0.23 -5.62 8.44
N GLU A 11 -1.10 -4.75 7.91
CA GLU A 11 -2.45 -4.52 8.43
C GLU A 11 -3.35 -4.04 7.30
N LEU A 12 -4.62 -4.47 7.32
CA LEU A 12 -5.64 -4.01 6.39
C LEU A 12 -6.99 -3.94 7.12
N VAL A 13 -7.46 -2.73 7.40
CA VAL A 13 -8.70 -2.43 8.14
C VAL A 13 -9.54 -1.45 7.32
N PRO A 14 -10.33 -1.93 6.33
CA PRO A 14 -11.21 -1.07 5.55
C PRO A 14 -12.34 -0.48 6.43
N PRO A 15 -12.78 0.73 6.19
CA PRO A 15 -12.25 1.71 5.24
C PRO A 15 -11.10 2.54 5.79
N ASP A 16 -10.67 2.29 7.02
CA ASP A 16 -9.91 3.24 7.84
C ASP A 16 -8.43 3.28 7.50
N ARG A 17 -7.76 2.09 7.47
CA ARG A 17 -6.30 2.05 7.41
C ARG A 17 -5.75 0.78 6.76
N ALA A 18 -4.60 0.95 6.09
CA ALA A 18 -3.72 -0.16 5.73
C ALA A 18 -2.27 0.21 6.03
N THR A 19 -1.46 -0.79 6.40
CA THR A 19 -0.01 -0.64 6.55
C THR A 19 0.72 -1.73 5.78
N ALA A 20 1.92 -1.38 5.29
CA ALA A 20 2.74 -2.29 4.51
C ALA A 20 4.23 -1.98 4.66
N VAL A 21 5.06 -2.84 4.13
CA VAL A 21 6.51 -2.65 4.07
C VAL A 21 7.02 -2.80 2.64
N LYS A 22 8.04 -1.98 2.31
CA LYS A 22 8.92 -2.16 1.17
C LYS A 22 10.35 -2.25 1.68
N CYS A 23 11.04 -3.34 1.39
CA CYS A 23 12.46 -3.50 1.67
C CYS A 23 13.26 -3.13 0.41
N VAL A 24 14.26 -2.26 0.56
CA VAL A 24 15.11 -1.82 -0.54
C VAL A 24 16.33 -2.73 -0.61
N SER A 25 16.47 -3.49 -1.70
CA SER A 25 17.62 -4.39 -1.92
C SER A 25 18.61 -3.80 -2.91
N LEU A 26 19.92 -3.98 -2.65
CA LEU A 26 20.94 -3.59 -3.64
C LEU A 26 20.80 -4.35 -4.97
N SER A 27 20.10 -5.49 -4.97
CA SER A 27 19.80 -6.27 -6.18
C SER A 27 18.63 -5.73 -7.00
N ASP A 28 17.95 -4.66 -6.56
CA ASP A 28 16.88 -4.04 -7.34
C ASP A 28 17.46 -3.43 -8.62
N ASP A 29 16.93 -3.80 -9.79
CA ASP A 29 17.44 -3.41 -11.12
C ASP A 29 17.58 -1.88 -11.28
N VAL A 30 16.76 -1.11 -10.56
CA VAL A 30 16.72 0.34 -10.64
C VAL A 30 18.06 1.01 -10.29
N PHE A 31 18.91 0.34 -9.52
CA PHE A 31 20.22 0.90 -9.12
C PHE A 31 21.28 0.85 -10.21
N ALA A 32 21.04 0.13 -11.31
CA ALA A 32 21.90 0.22 -12.50
C ALA A 32 21.92 1.65 -13.08
N ASP A 33 20.79 2.36 -12.97
CA ASP A 33 20.60 3.67 -13.59
C ASP A 33 20.41 4.81 -12.55
N HIS A 34 20.00 4.51 -11.31
CA HIS A 34 19.59 5.51 -10.32
C HIS A 34 20.37 5.44 -8.98
N PHE A 35 21.64 5.79 -8.87
CA PHE A 35 22.59 6.25 -9.89
C PHE A 35 23.84 5.37 -9.81
N PRO A 36 24.63 5.19 -10.90
CA PRO A 36 25.88 4.43 -10.84
C PRO A 36 26.80 4.94 -9.74
N GLY A 37 27.20 4.06 -8.80
CA GLY A 37 28.04 4.42 -7.65
C GLY A 37 27.34 5.18 -6.51
N LEU A 38 26.09 5.59 -6.68
CA LEU A 38 25.28 6.24 -5.64
C LEU A 38 23.84 5.69 -5.65
N PRO A 39 23.60 4.48 -5.11
CA PRO A 39 22.30 3.85 -5.17
C PRO A 39 21.28 4.60 -4.29
N ILE A 40 20.33 5.25 -4.92
CA ILE A 40 19.21 5.95 -4.30
C ILE A 40 17.93 5.35 -4.85
N PHE A 41 17.03 4.87 -3.98
CA PHE A 41 15.73 4.37 -4.41
C PHE A 41 14.86 5.52 -4.91
N PRO A 42 14.35 5.46 -6.15
CA PRO A 42 13.62 6.57 -6.75
C PRO A 42 12.39 6.98 -5.93
N GLY A 43 12.23 8.28 -5.71
CA GLY A 43 11.05 8.81 -5.02
C GLY A 43 9.73 8.51 -5.73
N ALA A 44 9.77 8.38 -7.06
CA ALA A 44 8.62 7.94 -7.85
C ALA A 44 8.19 6.51 -7.50
N LEU A 45 9.13 5.62 -7.18
CA LEU A 45 8.80 4.26 -6.74
C LEU A 45 8.31 4.20 -5.29
N VAL A 46 8.71 5.15 -4.44
CA VAL A 46 8.09 5.32 -3.12
C VAL A 46 6.63 5.74 -3.27
N LEU A 47 6.34 6.68 -4.19
CA LEU A 47 4.98 7.08 -4.51
C LEU A 47 4.16 5.91 -5.05
N GLU A 48 4.72 5.11 -5.95
CA GLU A 48 4.03 3.94 -6.51
C GLU A 48 3.69 2.92 -5.41
N ALA A 49 4.62 2.61 -4.50
CA ALA A 49 4.35 1.73 -3.37
C ALA A 49 3.19 2.27 -2.47
N LEU A 50 3.16 3.58 -2.25
CA LEU A 50 2.08 4.24 -1.51
C LEU A 50 0.75 4.17 -2.27
N ALA A 51 0.78 4.32 -3.60
CA ALA A 51 -0.41 4.21 -4.45
C ALA A 51 -0.94 2.77 -4.49
N GLU A 52 -0.06 1.76 -4.58
CA GLU A 52 -0.46 0.35 -4.46
C GLU A 52 -1.21 0.09 -3.14
N LEU A 53 -0.67 0.56 -2.01
CA LEU A 53 -1.29 0.38 -0.70
C LEU A 53 -2.62 1.11 -0.57
N GLY A 54 -2.68 2.37 -1.02
CA GLY A 54 -3.91 3.17 -1.03
C GLY A 54 -5.00 2.55 -1.89
N GLY A 55 -4.63 2.05 -3.07
CA GLY A 55 -5.51 1.32 -3.97
C GLY A 55 -6.08 0.06 -3.33
N VAL A 56 -5.24 -0.74 -2.68
CA VAL A 56 -5.68 -1.95 -1.95
C VAL A 56 -6.69 -1.61 -0.86
N LEU A 57 -6.48 -0.53 -0.10
CA LEU A 57 -7.43 -0.11 0.94
C LEU A 57 -8.79 0.25 0.36
N LEU A 58 -8.84 1.00 -0.75
CA LEU A 58 -10.10 1.36 -1.42
C LEU A 58 -10.79 0.15 -2.05
N GLU A 59 -10.05 -0.73 -2.73
CA GLU A 59 -10.58 -1.96 -3.31
C GLU A 59 -11.17 -2.89 -2.22
N ALA A 60 -10.50 -3.02 -1.08
CA ALA A 60 -10.99 -3.78 0.06
C ALA A 60 -12.29 -3.16 0.62
N THR A 61 -12.33 -1.83 0.75
CA THR A 61 -13.51 -1.08 1.17
C THR A 61 -14.70 -1.32 0.23
N MET A 62 -14.47 -1.29 -1.09
CA MET A 62 -15.53 -1.55 -2.06
C MET A 62 -16.00 -3.01 -2.01
N ARG A 63 -15.09 -3.96 -1.81
CA ARG A 63 -15.43 -5.38 -1.68
C ARG A 63 -16.33 -5.63 -0.48
N GLU A 64 -16.12 -5.00 0.66
CA GLU A 64 -17.01 -5.08 1.83
C GLU A 64 -18.39 -4.50 1.55
N ARG A 65 -18.50 -3.54 0.62
CA ARG A 65 -19.77 -2.96 0.14
C ARG A 65 -20.42 -3.74 -1.01
N GLY A 66 -19.91 -4.94 -1.33
CA GLY A 66 -20.45 -5.79 -2.40
C GLY A 66 -19.97 -5.40 -3.82
N ARG A 67 -19.03 -4.46 -3.94
CA ARG A 67 -18.47 -3.97 -5.21
C ARG A 67 -17.03 -4.47 -5.41
N GLY A 68 -16.84 -5.79 -5.35
CA GLY A 68 -15.53 -6.42 -5.59
C GLY A 68 -15.05 -6.42 -7.03
N ASP A 69 -15.84 -5.86 -7.94
CA ASP A 69 -15.53 -5.63 -9.36
C ASP A 69 -14.74 -4.34 -9.61
N LEU A 70 -14.70 -3.43 -8.62
CA LEU A 70 -14.06 -2.13 -8.73
C LEU A 70 -12.58 -2.18 -8.34
N TYR A 71 -11.74 -1.58 -9.17
CA TYR A 71 -10.29 -1.49 -8.99
C TYR A 71 -9.84 -0.03 -9.01
N ALA A 72 -8.88 0.29 -8.16
CA ALA A 72 -8.36 1.63 -8.01
C ALA A 72 -7.31 1.96 -9.09
N VAL A 73 -7.54 3.08 -9.79
CA VAL A 73 -6.61 3.66 -10.77
C VAL A 73 -6.19 5.03 -10.28
N LEU A 74 -4.88 5.25 -10.15
CA LEU A 74 -4.32 6.54 -9.74
C LEU A 74 -4.79 7.66 -10.66
N SER A 75 -5.36 8.72 -10.12
CA SER A 75 -5.85 9.86 -10.89
C SER A 75 -5.16 11.17 -10.54
N ILE A 76 -5.02 11.47 -9.24
CA ILE A 76 -4.42 12.73 -8.79
C ILE A 76 -3.48 12.43 -7.62
N VAL A 77 -2.30 13.03 -7.65
CA VAL A 77 -1.39 13.12 -6.50
C VAL A 77 -1.30 14.57 -6.10
N GLU A 78 -1.61 14.85 -4.84
CA GLU A 78 -1.47 16.19 -4.29
C GLU A 78 0.01 16.55 -4.11
N ARG A 79 0.29 17.71 -3.55
CA ARG A 79 1.67 18.16 -3.32
C ARG A 79 2.45 17.14 -2.50
N MET A 80 3.45 16.52 -3.13
CA MET A 80 4.36 15.57 -2.49
C MET A 80 5.74 16.19 -2.28
N LYS A 81 6.32 15.98 -1.11
CA LYS A 81 7.69 16.38 -0.80
C LYS A 81 8.46 15.19 -0.25
N LEU A 82 9.53 14.80 -0.93
CA LEU A 82 10.49 13.81 -0.44
C LEU A 82 11.48 14.49 0.51
N ARG A 83 11.53 14.03 1.74
CA ARG A 83 12.35 14.63 2.83
C ARG A 83 13.60 13.82 3.12
N ARG A 84 13.61 12.53 2.75
CA ARG A 84 14.70 11.60 2.96
C ARG A 84 14.84 10.69 1.74
N MET A 85 16.08 10.38 1.37
CA MET A 85 16.39 9.39 0.35
C MET A 85 16.39 8.00 0.97
N ALA A 86 15.73 7.05 0.30
CA ALA A 86 15.83 5.63 0.64
C ALA A 86 17.02 5.01 -0.11
N ARG A 87 17.71 4.08 0.53
CA ARG A 87 18.91 3.42 0.03
C ARG A 87 18.84 1.91 0.24
N PRO A 88 19.68 1.12 -0.45
CA PRO A 88 19.80 -0.30 -0.16
C PRO A 88 20.05 -0.56 1.33
N GLY A 89 19.29 -1.50 1.88
CA GLY A 89 19.27 -1.82 3.31
C GLY A 89 18.16 -1.13 4.10
N ASP A 90 17.52 -0.09 3.55
CA ASP A 90 16.39 0.54 4.22
C ASP A 90 15.12 -0.31 4.13
N ARG A 91 14.35 -0.30 5.21
CA ARG A 91 12.96 -0.72 5.25
C ARG A 91 12.08 0.52 5.26
N ILE A 92 11.20 0.63 4.28
CA ILE A 92 10.21 1.69 4.18
C ILE A 92 8.91 1.17 4.77
N ASP A 93 8.47 1.76 5.89
CA ASP A 93 7.15 1.51 6.47
C ASP A 93 6.15 2.44 5.80
N LEU A 94 5.09 1.85 5.24
CA LEU A 94 4.05 2.52 4.46
C LEU A 94 2.74 2.50 5.22
N GLU A 95 2.00 3.60 5.17
CA GLU A 95 0.67 3.72 5.76
C GLU A 95 -0.27 4.40 4.77
N ALA A 96 -1.51 3.91 4.67
CA ALA A 96 -2.62 4.54 3.97
C ALA A 96 -3.80 4.70 4.93
N ARG A 97 -4.42 5.89 4.94
CA ARG A 97 -5.62 6.22 5.72
C ARG A 97 -6.73 6.64 4.77
N GLY A 98 -7.90 6.00 4.90
CA GLY A 98 -9.07 6.36 4.12
C GLY A 98 -9.59 7.75 4.47
N LEU A 99 -9.88 8.57 3.47
CA LEU A 99 -10.49 9.89 3.62
C LEU A 99 -11.89 9.92 3.02
N ALA A 100 -12.08 9.30 1.87
CA ALA A 100 -13.36 9.17 1.18
C ALA A 100 -13.34 7.93 0.29
N ALA A 101 -14.48 7.25 0.17
CA ALA A 101 -14.64 6.12 -0.73
C ALA A 101 -16.08 6.08 -1.25
N GLN A 102 -16.24 6.23 -2.58
CA GLN A 102 -17.49 6.15 -3.33
C GLN A 102 -17.28 5.22 -4.52
N GLU A 103 -18.35 4.85 -5.24
CA GLU A 103 -18.25 3.88 -6.33
C GLU A 103 -17.48 4.38 -7.56
N ASP A 104 -17.40 5.69 -7.76
CA ASP A 104 -16.66 6.33 -8.85
C ASP A 104 -15.22 6.70 -8.50
N GLY A 105 -14.88 6.73 -7.19
CA GLY A 105 -13.54 7.08 -6.76
C GLY A 105 -13.36 7.14 -5.25
N GLY A 106 -12.13 7.38 -4.85
CA GLY A 106 -11.78 7.51 -3.44
C GLY A 106 -10.53 8.33 -3.23
N ARG A 107 -10.35 8.78 -2.00
CA ARG A 107 -9.18 9.55 -1.59
C ARG A 107 -8.58 8.98 -0.33
N VAL A 108 -7.26 8.86 -0.32
CA VAL A 108 -6.49 8.35 0.81
C VAL A 108 -5.36 9.33 1.14
N ARG A 109 -5.01 9.43 2.41
CA ARG A 109 -3.76 10.03 2.86
C ARG A 109 -2.74 8.94 3.01
N VAL A 110 -1.53 9.14 2.46
CA VAL A 110 -0.46 8.14 2.49
C VAL A 110 0.81 8.70 3.08
N LEU A 111 1.52 7.88 3.85
CA LEU A 111 2.74 8.23 4.54
C LEU A 111 3.79 7.13 4.35
N ALA A 112 5.05 7.54 4.21
CA ALA A 112 6.21 6.63 4.21
C ALA A 112 7.21 7.05 5.28
N HIS A 113 7.74 6.08 6.03
CA HIS A 113 8.74 6.30 7.06
C HIS A 113 9.92 5.33 6.88
N ILE A 114 11.12 5.77 7.25
CA ILE A 114 12.31 4.93 7.45
C ILE A 114 12.80 5.20 8.87
N GLU A 115 12.95 4.17 9.71
CA GLU A 115 13.39 4.31 11.11
C GLU A 115 12.56 5.35 11.88
N LYS A 116 11.24 5.37 11.68
CA LYS A 116 10.29 6.34 12.25
C LYS A 116 10.43 7.79 11.74
N GLN A 117 11.38 8.08 10.85
CA GLN A 117 11.52 9.40 10.23
C GLN A 117 10.66 9.50 8.98
N LEU A 118 9.92 10.59 8.84
CA LEU A 118 9.04 10.82 7.71
C LEU A 118 9.86 11.01 6.41
N VAL A 119 9.63 10.12 5.44
CA VAL A 119 10.16 10.22 4.08
C VAL A 119 9.27 11.12 3.23
N THR A 120 7.97 10.85 3.26
CA THR A 120 6.97 11.64 2.53
C THR A 120 5.57 11.44 3.10
N GLU A 121 4.72 12.41 2.83
CA GLU A 121 3.27 12.39 3.07
C GLU A 121 2.58 13.10 1.92
N THR A 122 1.47 12.53 1.43
CA THR A 122 0.61 13.15 0.42
C THR A 122 -0.81 12.60 0.49
N GLU A 123 -1.73 13.21 -0.25
CA GLU A 123 -3.05 12.68 -0.54
C GLU A 123 -3.10 12.21 -1.98
N ILE A 124 -3.74 11.07 -2.19
CA ILE A 124 -3.90 10.45 -3.51
C ILE A 124 -5.39 10.25 -3.75
N THR A 125 -5.85 10.69 -4.92
CA THR A 125 -7.20 10.42 -5.43
C THR A 125 -7.14 9.32 -6.46
N PHE A 126 -8.04 8.37 -6.35
CA PHE A 126 -8.21 7.26 -7.29
C PHE A 126 -9.58 7.34 -7.95
N SER A 127 -9.64 7.00 -9.23
CA SER A 127 -10.88 6.57 -9.89
C SER A 127 -11.07 5.07 -9.63
N LEU A 128 -12.30 4.67 -9.37
CA LEU A 128 -12.67 3.26 -9.24
C LEU A 128 -13.34 2.79 -10.53
N VAL A 129 -12.73 1.81 -11.19
CA VAL A 129 -13.19 1.34 -12.50
C VAL A 129 -13.51 -0.16 -12.43
N PRO A 130 -14.58 -0.61 -13.07
CA PRO A 130 -14.89 -2.02 -13.15
C PRO A 130 -13.90 -2.75 -14.07
N ILE A 131 -13.29 -3.82 -13.55
CA ILE A 131 -12.44 -4.72 -14.34
C ILE A 131 -13.09 -6.08 -14.40
N THR A 132 -13.44 -6.52 -15.60
CA THR A 132 -14.11 -7.80 -15.87
C THR A 132 -13.20 -8.83 -16.55
N ASN A 133 -11.98 -8.45 -16.96
CA ASN A 133 -11.04 -9.39 -17.58
C ASN A 133 -10.57 -10.44 -16.56
N PRO A 134 -10.91 -11.74 -16.76
CA PRO A 134 -10.62 -12.79 -15.77
C PRO A 134 -9.13 -12.95 -15.48
N ALA A 135 -8.25 -12.74 -16.46
CA ALA A 135 -6.81 -12.87 -16.28
C ALA A 135 -6.26 -11.76 -15.35
N VAL A 136 -6.74 -10.51 -15.52
CA VAL A 136 -6.36 -9.38 -14.67
C VAL A 136 -6.87 -9.59 -13.24
N VAL A 137 -8.13 -10.00 -13.09
CA VAL A 137 -8.74 -10.30 -11.78
C VAL A 137 -7.96 -11.40 -11.06
N ALA A 138 -7.62 -12.50 -11.76
CA ALA A 138 -6.86 -13.61 -11.19
C ALA A 138 -5.45 -13.19 -10.75
N GLN A 139 -4.75 -12.42 -11.58
CA GLN A 139 -3.42 -11.90 -11.26
C GLN A 139 -3.45 -10.97 -10.04
N ARG A 140 -4.43 -10.06 -9.98
CA ARG A 140 -4.60 -9.14 -8.84
C ARG A 140 -4.89 -9.89 -7.55
N LYS A 141 -5.77 -10.89 -7.60
CA LYS A 141 -6.09 -11.76 -6.45
C LYS A 141 -4.85 -12.51 -5.96
N GLN A 142 -4.08 -13.10 -6.86
CA GLN A 142 -2.85 -13.80 -6.52
C GLN A 142 -1.83 -12.86 -5.86
N LEU A 143 -1.67 -11.63 -6.38
CA LEU A 143 -0.76 -10.65 -5.83
C LEU A 143 -1.18 -10.23 -4.41
N LEU A 144 -2.46 -9.99 -4.21
CA LEU A 144 -3.02 -9.66 -2.90
C LEU A 144 -2.79 -10.78 -1.88
N ASP A 145 -2.94 -12.05 -2.31
CA ASP A 145 -2.65 -13.22 -1.47
C ASP A 145 -1.18 -13.28 -1.07
N VAL A 146 -0.26 -13.01 -2.00
CA VAL A 146 1.18 -12.90 -1.70
C VAL A 146 1.45 -11.81 -0.66
N TRP A 147 0.88 -10.64 -0.82
CA TRP A 147 1.09 -9.54 0.11
C TRP A 147 0.54 -9.77 1.52
N LEU A 148 -0.61 -10.46 1.61
CA LEU A 148 -1.27 -10.72 2.89
C LEU A 148 -0.76 -12.00 3.59
N HIS A 149 -0.41 -13.04 2.81
CA HIS A 149 -0.19 -14.38 3.34
C HIS A 149 1.13 -15.02 2.92
N GLY A 150 1.96 -14.35 2.11
CA GLY A 150 3.19 -14.91 1.57
C GLY A 150 2.98 -15.92 0.43
N GLY A 151 1.77 -16.05 -0.12
CA GLY A 151 1.48 -16.86 -1.31
C GLY A 151 1.49 -18.37 -1.12
N LEU A 152 1.58 -18.87 0.12
CA LEU A 152 1.64 -20.32 0.41
C LEU A 152 0.31 -20.92 0.86
N GLY A 153 -0.81 -20.20 0.67
CA GLY A 153 -2.13 -20.69 1.11
C GLY A 153 -2.22 -20.91 2.64
N GLY A 154 -1.33 -20.28 3.39
CA GLY A 154 -1.34 -20.32 4.84
C GLY A 154 -2.57 -19.61 5.42
N PRO A 155 -2.93 -19.91 6.68
CA PRO A 155 -3.98 -19.16 7.35
C PRO A 155 -3.62 -17.68 7.30
N ALA A 156 -4.61 -16.84 6.95
CA ALA A 156 -4.49 -15.39 6.97
C ALA A 156 -3.77 -14.97 8.25
N ALA A 157 -2.76 -14.11 8.15
CA ALA A 157 -2.33 -13.37 9.33
C ALA A 157 -3.61 -12.78 9.93
N PRO A 158 -3.88 -12.96 11.24
CA PRO A 158 -5.12 -12.50 11.80
C PRO A 158 -5.28 -11.04 11.46
N LEU A 159 -6.30 -10.72 10.68
CA LEU A 159 -6.83 -9.36 10.61
C LEU A 159 -7.13 -9.05 12.07
N ILE A 160 -6.35 -8.18 12.69
CA ILE A 160 -6.57 -7.84 14.09
C ILE A 160 -7.90 -7.09 14.12
N ALA A 161 -8.96 -7.86 14.30
CA ALA A 161 -10.26 -7.33 14.62
C ALA A 161 -10.16 -6.67 16.00
N GLY A 162 -10.42 -5.38 16.02
CA GLY A 162 -10.90 -4.64 17.16
C GLY A 162 -10.05 -4.65 18.42
N ALA A 163 -9.64 -3.47 18.83
CA ALA A 163 -9.24 -3.14 20.17
C ALA A 163 -10.13 -3.84 21.21
N THR A 164 -9.58 -4.77 21.94
CA THR A 164 -10.18 -5.24 23.19
C THR A 164 -10.34 -4.02 24.11
N LYS A 165 -11.59 -3.69 24.38
CA LYS A 165 -12.04 -2.76 25.39
C LYS A 165 -11.26 -3.02 26.68
N ALA A 166 -10.54 -2.03 27.17
CA ALA A 166 -9.88 -2.08 28.47
C ALA A 166 -10.92 -2.44 29.54
N PRO A 167 -10.61 -3.31 30.52
CA PRO A 167 -11.50 -3.56 31.64
C PRO A 167 -11.64 -2.27 32.44
N SER A 168 -12.89 -1.87 32.67
CA SER A 168 -13.26 -0.82 33.60
C SER A 168 -12.72 -1.19 34.99
N ALA A 169 -11.85 -0.35 35.54
CA ALA A 169 -11.54 -0.38 36.96
C ALA A 169 -12.74 0.21 37.72
N ASP A 170 -13.54 -0.69 38.29
CA ASP A 170 -14.45 -0.44 39.40
C ASP A 170 -14.27 -1.59 40.37
N GLU A 171 -13.55 -1.29 41.43
CA GLU A 171 -13.81 -1.55 42.85
C GLU A 171 -12.59 -1.13 43.70
#